data_f190576935be0b17954210faf3b32120
#
_entry.id   f190576935be0b17954210faf3b32120
#
_cell.length_a   1.000
_cell.length_b   1.000
_cell.length_c   1.000
_cell.angle_alpha   90.00
_cell.angle_beta   90.00
_cell.angle_gamma   90.00
#
_symmetry.space_group_name_H-M   'P 1'
#
loop_
_entity.id
_entity.type
_entity.pdbx_description
1 polymer ?
#
loop_
_entity_poly.entity_id
_entity_poly.type
_entity_poly.pdbx_seq_one_letter_code
_entity_poly.pdbx_strand_id
1 'polypeptide(L)'
;MDLTFSLQLGTSIVAGRILALLGLAQETRMSDRPNTRNMALFCDFENVALGVRDAKYAAFDIRKVLERLLLKGNIVVKKAYCDWERYKEFKKPMHEAAFELIEIPHVRMSGKNSADIRMVVDALDLCYTKSHVDMFVIISGDSDFSPLVSKLRENNKLVIGVGVKSSTSDLLIANCDEFIYYDDLVREDEQRRGRRRAPAKQPSQASAK
;
A
#
# COMPACT_ATOMS: atom_id res chain seq x y z
N MET A 1 33.85 37.62 -50.43
CA MET A 1 32.43 37.34 -50.24
C MET A 1 32.21 35.88 -50.56
N ASP A 2 31.90 34.93 -49.72
CA ASP A 2 31.66 34.86 -48.24
C ASP A 2 31.95 33.42 -47.77
N LEU A 3 33.18 33.18 -47.30
CA LEU A 3 33.54 31.91 -46.69
C LEU A 3 33.10 31.85 -45.17
N THR A 4 32.77 33.01 -44.60
CA THR A 4 32.37 33.15 -43.19
C THR A 4 30.90 32.79 -42.95
N PHE A 5 30.04 32.88 -43.97
CA PHE A 5 28.60 32.58 -43.81
C PHE A 5 28.30 31.07 -43.80
N SER A 6 29.15 30.27 -44.47
CA SER A 6 28.97 28.80 -44.55
C SER A 6 29.36 28.07 -43.27
N LEU A 7 30.30 28.60 -42.47
CA LEU A 7 30.71 27.96 -41.20
C LEU A 7 29.71 28.16 -40.05
N GLN A 8 28.97 29.28 -40.04
CA GLN A 8 28.03 29.62 -38.98
C GLN A 8 26.72 28.82 -39.07
N LEU A 9 26.30 28.42 -40.28
CA LEU A 9 25.13 27.54 -40.46
C LEU A 9 25.41 26.08 -40.10
N GLY A 10 26.64 25.60 -40.32
CA GLY A 10 27.01 24.21 -39.97
C GLY A 10 27.03 23.93 -38.47
N THR A 11 27.52 24.88 -37.65
CA THR A 11 27.61 24.73 -36.20
C THR A 11 26.22 24.78 -35.50
N SER A 12 25.28 25.57 -36.05
CA SER A 12 23.93 25.67 -35.50
C SER A 12 23.10 24.38 -35.72
N ILE A 13 23.27 23.74 -36.87
CA ILE A 13 22.57 22.47 -37.21
C ILE A 13 23.11 21.32 -36.36
N VAL A 14 24.42 21.26 -36.14
CA VAL A 14 25.04 20.21 -35.30
C VAL A 14 24.64 20.38 -33.83
N ALA A 15 24.64 21.60 -33.30
CA ALA A 15 24.22 21.89 -31.94
C ALA A 15 22.72 21.54 -31.72
N GLY A 16 21.86 21.88 -32.69
CA GLY A 16 20.42 21.51 -32.60
C GLY A 16 20.19 20.00 -32.63
N ARG A 17 20.96 19.24 -33.41
CA ARG A 17 20.87 17.76 -33.45
C ARG A 17 21.40 17.11 -32.18
N ILE A 18 22.44 17.66 -31.55
CA ILE A 18 22.98 17.15 -30.28
C ILE A 18 21.99 17.42 -29.13
N LEU A 19 21.37 18.61 -29.09
CA LEU A 19 20.32 18.90 -28.09
C LEU A 19 19.08 18.01 -28.26
N ALA A 20 18.67 17.75 -29.51
CA ALA A 20 17.54 16.84 -29.76
C ALA A 20 17.86 15.39 -29.36
N LEU A 21 19.09 14.93 -29.62
CA LEU A 21 19.53 13.59 -29.15
C LEU A 21 19.63 13.48 -27.63
N LEU A 22 20.06 14.55 -26.95
CA LEU A 22 20.10 14.60 -25.49
C LEU A 22 18.69 14.67 -24.89
N GLY A 23 17.75 15.38 -25.52
CA GLY A 23 16.33 15.40 -25.11
C GLY A 23 15.68 14.02 -25.25
N LEU A 24 15.86 13.35 -26.38
CA LEU A 24 15.38 11.99 -26.60
C LEU A 24 16.02 10.97 -25.66
N ALA A 25 17.30 11.15 -25.30
CA ALA A 25 17.99 10.28 -24.34
C ALA A 25 17.49 10.49 -22.89
N GLN A 26 16.99 11.69 -22.55
CA GLN A 26 16.34 11.93 -21.26
C GLN A 26 14.91 11.40 -21.22
N GLU A 27 14.13 11.53 -22.29
CA GLU A 27 12.79 10.96 -22.35
C GLU A 27 12.82 9.43 -22.34
N THR A 28 13.77 8.79 -23.02
CA THR A 28 13.92 7.31 -22.98
C THR A 28 14.37 6.79 -21.61
N ARG A 29 15.13 7.57 -20.84
CA ARG A 29 15.52 7.17 -19.46
C ARG A 29 14.38 7.28 -18.44
N MET A 30 13.32 8.07 -18.68
CA MET A 30 12.15 8.14 -17.81
C MET A 30 11.12 7.06 -18.10
N SER A 31 11.10 6.46 -19.30
CA SER A 31 10.12 5.43 -19.68
C SER A 31 10.48 4.00 -19.24
N ASP A 32 11.73 3.76 -18.84
CA ASP A 32 12.24 2.41 -18.48
C ASP A 32 12.17 2.08 -16.97
N ARG A 33 11.55 2.94 -16.16
CA ARG A 33 11.13 2.50 -14.83
C ARG A 33 9.92 1.60 -15.01
N PRO A 34 9.95 0.34 -14.55
CA PRO A 34 8.76 -0.49 -14.56
C PRO A 34 7.65 0.35 -13.95
N ASN A 35 6.47 0.34 -14.55
CA ASN A 35 5.30 1.14 -14.14
C ASN A 35 4.84 0.66 -12.75
N THR A 36 5.68 0.93 -11.74
CA THR A 36 5.49 0.51 -10.36
C THR A 36 4.53 1.51 -9.73
N ARG A 37 3.29 1.06 -9.52
CA ARG A 37 2.24 1.87 -8.91
C ARG A 37 2.61 2.33 -7.53
N ASN A 38 2.32 3.58 -7.22
CA ASN A 38 2.47 4.13 -5.88
C ASN A 38 1.17 3.96 -5.11
N MET A 39 1.27 3.46 -3.89
CA MET A 39 0.11 3.22 -3.05
C MET A 39 0.15 3.99 -1.73
N ALA A 40 -1.03 4.41 -1.29
CA ALA A 40 -1.28 5.01 0.01
C ALA A 40 -2.14 4.07 0.87
N LEU A 41 -1.71 3.83 2.11
CA LEU A 41 -2.36 2.96 3.06
C LEU A 41 -3.08 3.79 4.14
N PHE A 42 -4.33 3.45 4.36
CA PHE A 42 -5.20 4.03 5.39
C PHE A 42 -5.74 2.89 6.25
N CYS A 43 -5.41 2.91 7.53
CA CYS A 43 -5.72 1.84 8.46
C CYS A 43 -6.66 2.35 9.57
N ASP A 44 -7.87 1.84 9.59
CA ASP A 44 -8.77 1.89 10.73
C ASP A 44 -8.32 0.80 11.72
N PHE A 45 -7.42 1.20 12.63
CA PHE A 45 -6.72 0.23 13.47
C PHE A 45 -7.65 -0.43 14.48
N GLU A 46 -8.61 0.30 15.03
CA GLU A 46 -9.56 -0.26 16.03
C GLU A 46 -10.38 -1.39 15.42
N ASN A 47 -10.96 -1.19 14.25
CA ASN A 47 -11.74 -2.21 13.55
C ASN A 47 -10.92 -3.50 13.31
N VAL A 48 -9.71 -3.35 12.79
CA VAL A 48 -8.84 -4.50 12.47
C VAL A 48 -8.38 -5.21 13.75
N ALA A 49 -7.99 -4.47 14.78
CA ALA A 49 -7.56 -5.06 16.06
C ALA A 49 -8.68 -5.85 16.73
N LEU A 50 -9.91 -5.34 16.68
CA LEU A 50 -11.10 -6.04 17.17
C LEU A 50 -11.38 -7.31 16.35
N GLY A 51 -11.35 -7.21 15.02
CA GLY A 51 -11.56 -8.36 14.13
C GLY A 51 -10.54 -9.48 14.35
N VAL A 52 -9.25 -9.13 14.50
CA VAL A 52 -8.16 -10.08 14.79
C VAL A 52 -8.37 -10.77 16.13
N ARG A 53 -8.77 -10.02 17.16
CA ARG A 53 -9.10 -10.58 18.49
C ARG A 53 -10.28 -11.54 18.43
N ASP A 54 -11.34 -11.15 17.74
CA ASP A 54 -12.57 -11.94 17.63
C ASP A 54 -12.36 -13.22 16.81
N ALA A 55 -11.47 -13.16 15.81
CA ALA A 55 -10.99 -14.33 15.06
C ALA A 55 -9.99 -15.20 15.85
N LYS A 56 -9.67 -14.84 17.11
CA LYS A 56 -8.76 -15.57 18.01
C LYS A 56 -7.31 -15.66 17.52
N TYR A 57 -6.86 -14.72 16.70
CA TYR A 57 -5.44 -14.56 16.40
C TYR A 57 -4.72 -13.88 17.57
N ALA A 58 -3.42 -14.19 17.74
CA ALA A 58 -2.65 -13.70 18.90
C ALA A 58 -2.54 -12.17 18.93
N ALA A 59 -2.25 -11.53 17.78
CA ALA A 59 -2.19 -10.07 17.61
C ALA A 59 -2.19 -9.71 16.13
N PHE A 60 -2.58 -8.48 15.82
CA PHE A 60 -2.40 -7.94 14.48
C PHE A 60 -0.93 -7.63 14.19
N ASP A 61 -0.41 -8.18 13.10
CA ASP A 61 0.95 -7.92 12.62
C ASP A 61 0.90 -7.23 11.27
N ILE A 62 1.07 -5.92 11.28
CA ILE A 62 1.05 -5.07 10.08
C ILE A 62 2.11 -5.47 9.04
N ARG A 63 3.22 -6.07 9.46
CA ARG A 63 4.29 -6.48 8.55
C ARG A 63 3.83 -7.52 7.54
N LYS A 64 2.91 -8.42 7.92
CA LYS A 64 2.33 -9.41 7.00
C LYS A 64 1.55 -8.74 5.88
N VAL A 65 0.81 -7.67 6.20
CA VAL A 65 0.09 -6.86 5.21
C VAL A 65 1.07 -6.14 4.29
N LEU A 66 2.10 -5.49 4.87
CA LEU A 66 3.12 -4.78 4.09
C LEU A 66 3.89 -5.69 3.15
N GLU A 67 4.29 -6.89 3.59
CA GLU A 67 4.96 -7.89 2.74
C GLU A 67 4.12 -8.26 1.51
N ARG A 68 2.81 -8.42 1.67
CA ARG A 68 1.90 -8.72 0.56
C ARG A 68 1.75 -7.52 -0.38
N LEU A 69 1.61 -6.31 0.16
CA LEU A 69 1.41 -5.09 -0.63
C LEU A 69 2.67 -4.68 -1.41
N LEU A 70 3.86 -4.87 -0.85
CA LEU A 70 5.13 -4.59 -1.52
C LEU A 70 5.33 -5.39 -2.81
N LEU A 71 4.65 -6.53 -2.98
CA LEU A 71 4.64 -7.28 -4.23
C LEU A 71 3.81 -6.60 -5.34
N LYS A 72 2.99 -5.59 -5.00
CA LYS A 72 2.07 -4.91 -5.91
C LYS A 72 2.53 -3.52 -6.32
N GLY A 73 3.43 -2.90 -5.56
CA GLY A 73 3.94 -1.57 -5.85
C GLY A 73 4.68 -0.93 -4.69
N ASN A 74 4.99 0.36 -4.84
CA ASN A 74 5.67 1.15 -3.83
C ASN A 74 4.67 1.73 -2.83
N ILE A 75 4.97 1.63 -1.55
CA ILE A 75 4.17 2.24 -0.49
C ILE A 75 4.77 3.61 -0.18
N VAL A 76 4.03 4.69 -0.49
CA VAL A 76 4.50 6.08 -0.33
C VAL A 76 3.85 6.81 0.85
N VAL A 77 2.67 6.35 1.28
CA VAL A 77 1.95 6.91 2.44
C VAL A 77 1.43 5.77 3.31
N LYS A 78 1.57 5.91 4.63
CA LYS A 78 1.03 4.96 5.60
C LYS A 78 0.46 5.74 6.78
N LYS A 79 -0.86 5.71 6.96
CA LYS A 79 -1.57 6.38 8.05
C LYS A 79 -2.45 5.38 8.80
N ALA A 80 -2.50 5.48 10.12
CA ALA A 80 -3.34 4.65 10.97
C ALA A 80 -4.09 5.49 12.00
N TYR A 81 -5.38 5.26 12.12
CA TYR A 81 -6.33 6.05 12.89
C TYR A 81 -6.86 5.21 14.04
N CYS A 82 -6.76 5.73 15.26
CA CYS A 82 -7.19 5.02 16.46
C CYS A 82 -7.11 5.94 17.69
N ASP A 83 -7.79 5.56 18.78
CA ASP A 83 -7.45 6.01 20.12
C ASP A 83 -6.23 5.23 20.61
N TRP A 84 -5.03 5.75 20.32
CA TRP A 84 -3.76 5.08 20.61
C TRP A 84 -3.46 4.94 22.09
N GLU A 85 -4.20 5.63 22.97
CA GLU A 85 -4.08 5.40 24.41
C GLU A 85 -4.68 4.05 24.84
N ARG A 86 -5.67 3.55 24.09
CA ARG A 86 -6.26 2.22 24.30
C ARG A 86 -5.46 1.08 23.70
N TYR A 87 -4.62 1.38 22.69
CA TYR A 87 -3.84 0.40 21.92
C TYR A 87 -2.34 0.67 22.00
N LYS A 88 -1.84 1.04 23.20
CA LYS A 88 -0.43 1.45 23.44
C LYS A 88 0.60 0.41 22.99
N GLU A 89 0.29 -0.86 23.16
CA GLU A 89 1.17 -1.97 22.79
C GLU A 89 1.46 -2.04 21.28
N PHE A 90 0.57 -1.49 20.47
CA PHE A 90 0.73 -1.47 19.01
C PHE A 90 1.45 -0.21 18.50
N LYS A 91 1.62 0.84 19.32
CA LYS A 91 2.33 2.06 18.88
C LYS A 91 3.72 1.75 18.36
N LYS A 92 4.51 0.96 19.11
CA LYS A 92 5.88 0.61 18.71
C LYS A 92 5.94 -0.17 17.39
N PRO A 93 5.22 -1.29 17.20
CA PRO A 93 5.21 -2.01 15.93
C PRO A 93 4.77 -1.15 14.73
N MET A 94 3.79 -0.26 14.91
CA MET A 94 3.31 0.61 13.85
C MET A 94 4.33 1.70 13.50
N HIS A 95 5.03 2.28 14.48
CA HIS A 95 6.15 3.19 14.24
C HIS A 95 7.32 2.51 13.53
N GLU A 96 7.68 1.30 13.94
CA GLU A 96 8.72 0.49 13.26
C GLU A 96 8.36 0.19 11.81
N ALA A 97 7.07 0.07 11.51
CA ALA A 97 6.53 -0.05 10.16
C ALA A 97 6.41 1.30 9.42
N ALA A 98 6.83 2.40 10.06
CA ALA A 98 6.79 3.76 9.58
C ALA A 98 5.36 4.25 9.22
N PHE A 99 4.37 3.91 10.05
CA PHE A 99 3.05 4.52 10.00
C PHE A 99 3.02 5.86 10.73
N GLU A 100 2.35 6.84 10.13
CA GLU A 100 1.88 8.03 10.81
C GLU A 100 0.68 7.66 11.68
N LEU A 101 0.78 7.84 13.00
CA LEU A 101 -0.27 7.50 13.94
C LEU A 101 -1.14 8.73 14.19
N ILE A 102 -2.38 8.69 13.73
CA ILE A 102 -3.35 9.76 13.89
C ILE A 102 -4.14 9.47 15.17
N GLU A 103 -3.94 10.31 16.20
CA GLU A 103 -4.66 10.20 17.46
C GLU A 103 -6.10 10.67 17.31
N ILE A 104 -7.05 9.82 17.65
CA ILE A 104 -8.47 10.14 17.67
C ILE A 104 -8.99 9.88 19.08
N PRO A 105 -9.06 10.91 19.92
CA PRO A 105 -9.52 10.75 21.31
C PRO A 105 -10.97 10.24 21.37
N HIS A 106 -11.22 9.28 22.22
CA HIS A 106 -12.56 8.76 22.45
C HIS A 106 -13.35 9.74 23.33
N VAL A 107 -14.04 10.69 22.70
CA VAL A 107 -14.92 11.65 23.39
C VAL A 107 -16.29 11.05 23.54
N ARG A 108 -16.72 10.81 24.77
CA ARG A 108 -18.01 10.15 25.12
C ARG A 108 -19.26 10.76 24.46
N MET A 109 -19.20 11.98 23.95
CA MET A 109 -20.36 12.72 23.43
C MET A 109 -20.31 13.08 21.93
N SER A 110 -19.20 12.93 21.26
CA SER A 110 -19.08 13.34 19.84
C SER A 110 -18.65 12.20 18.93
N GLY A 111 -19.46 11.19 18.84
CA GLY A 111 -19.47 10.34 17.66
C GLY A 111 -18.41 9.24 17.62
N LYS A 112 -18.96 8.04 17.59
CA LYS A 112 -18.30 6.77 17.31
C LYS A 112 -17.52 6.77 15.98
N ASN A 113 -17.77 7.73 15.08
CA ASN A 113 -17.29 7.76 13.70
C ASN A 113 -16.23 8.86 13.43
N SER A 114 -15.63 9.47 14.46
CA SER A 114 -14.68 10.57 14.22
C SER A 114 -13.38 10.10 13.56
N ALA A 115 -12.93 8.87 13.84
CA ALA A 115 -11.79 8.24 13.20
C ALA A 115 -12.07 7.98 11.70
N ASP A 116 -13.24 7.42 11.42
CA ASP A 116 -13.67 7.08 10.05
C ASP A 116 -13.77 8.33 9.20
N ILE A 117 -14.43 9.38 9.71
CA ILE A 117 -14.54 10.67 9.02
C ILE A 117 -13.16 11.26 8.73
N ARG A 118 -12.25 11.26 9.71
CA ARG A 118 -10.90 11.76 9.53
C ARG A 118 -10.14 10.98 8.46
N MET A 119 -10.24 9.65 8.49
CA MET A 119 -9.61 8.79 7.49
C MET A 119 -10.17 9.05 6.09
N VAL A 120 -11.49 9.20 5.95
CA VAL A 120 -12.14 9.53 4.67
C VAL A 120 -11.64 10.87 4.13
N VAL A 121 -11.59 11.92 4.98
CA VAL A 121 -11.11 13.25 4.57
C VAL A 121 -9.66 13.20 4.12
N ASP A 122 -8.76 12.56 4.88
CA ASP A 122 -7.34 12.46 4.53
C ASP A 122 -7.13 11.65 3.24
N ALA A 123 -7.92 10.59 3.01
CA ALA A 123 -7.83 9.77 1.80
C ALA A 123 -8.29 10.55 0.56
N LEU A 124 -9.39 11.31 0.66
CA LEU A 124 -9.90 12.13 -0.44
C LEU A 124 -8.95 13.31 -0.73
N ASP A 125 -8.45 13.99 0.31
CA ASP A 125 -7.44 15.06 0.13
C ASP A 125 -6.23 14.52 -0.63
N LEU A 126 -5.70 13.38 -0.24
CA LEU A 126 -4.57 12.74 -0.92
C LEU A 126 -4.92 12.38 -2.38
N CYS A 127 -6.13 11.86 -2.62
CA CYS A 127 -6.60 11.50 -3.95
C CYS A 127 -6.58 12.67 -4.92
N TYR A 128 -7.02 13.85 -4.46
CA TYR A 128 -7.10 15.06 -5.28
C TYR A 128 -5.79 15.83 -5.37
N THR A 129 -4.93 15.77 -4.33
CA THR A 129 -3.71 16.57 -4.26
C THR A 129 -2.45 15.84 -4.75
N LYS A 130 -2.44 14.50 -4.76
CA LYS A 130 -1.27 13.68 -5.11
C LYS A 130 -1.55 12.79 -6.33
N SER A 131 -1.39 13.36 -7.51
CA SER A 131 -1.64 12.66 -8.79
C SER A 131 -0.79 11.41 -9.00
N HIS A 132 0.40 11.35 -8.38
CA HIS A 132 1.32 10.22 -8.48
C HIS A 132 0.93 9.00 -7.61
N VAL A 133 -0.14 9.10 -6.82
CA VAL A 133 -0.69 7.96 -6.07
C VAL A 133 -1.79 7.31 -6.91
N ASP A 134 -1.54 6.07 -7.31
CA ASP A 134 -2.40 5.32 -8.24
C ASP A 134 -3.31 4.35 -7.51
N MET A 135 -2.91 3.93 -6.30
CA MET A 135 -3.55 2.86 -5.56
C MET A 135 -3.80 3.27 -4.12
N PHE A 136 -4.98 2.97 -3.62
CA PHE A 136 -5.39 3.20 -2.25
C PHE A 136 -5.64 1.87 -1.56
N VAL A 137 -5.12 1.70 -0.37
CA VAL A 137 -5.32 0.49 0.44
C VAL A 137 -6.12 0.89 1.68
N ILE A 138 -7.30 0.34 1.81
CA ILE A 138 -8.20 0.54 2.95
C ILE A 138 -8.10 -0.69 3.84
N ILE A 139 -7.53 -0.52 5.03
CA ILE A 139 -7.35 -1.59 6.01
C ILE A 139 -8.47 -1.44 7.06
N SER A 140 -9.61 -2.04 6.78
CA SER A 140 -10.82 -2.10 7.63
C SER A 140 -11.79 -3.13 7.09
N GLY A 141 -12.72 -3.60 7.93
CA GLY A 141 -13.84 -4.44 7.52
C GLY A 141 -15.17 -3.69 7.43
N ASP A 142 -15.20 -2.38 7.75
CA ASP A 142 -16.43 -1.62 7.89
C ASP A 142 -17.04 -1.20 6.55
N SER A 143 -18.35 -1.47 6.40
CA SER A 143 -19.13 -1.04 5.24
C SER A 143 -19.21 0.47 5.06
N ASP A 144 -19.01 1.24 6.13
CA ASP A 144 -19.08 2.71 6.12
C ASP A 144 -18.00 3.33 5.21
N PHE A 145 -16.94 2.57 4.88
CA PHE A 145 -15.93 2.97 3.89
C PHE A 145 -16.32 2.67 2.44
N SER A 146 -17.42 1.98 2.16
CA SER A 146 -17.85 1.69 0.78
C SER A 146 -18.07 2.95 -0.07
N PRO A 147 -18.62 4.06 0.45
CA PRO A 147 -18.71 5.32 -0.30
C PRO A 147 -17.35 5.93 -0.64
N LEU A 148 -16.35 5.81 0.26
CA LEU A 148 -14.99 6.25 0.00
C LEU A 148 -14.37 5.44 -1.14
N VAL A 149 -14.50 4.12 -1.11
CA VAL A 149 -14.00 3.22 -2.16
C VAL A 149 -14.59 3.60 -3.52
N SER A 150 -15.92 3.80 -3.58
CA SER A 150 -16.60 4.23 -4.81
C SER A 150 -16.04 5.56 -5.32
N LYS A 151 -15.83 6.54 -4.43
CA LYS A 151 -15.32 7.86 -4.79
C LYS A 151 -13.87 7.82 -5.30
N LEU A 152 -13.02 6.99 -4.71
CA LEU A 152 -11.65 6.78 -5.18
C LEU A 152 -11.63 6.16 -6.58
N ARG A 153 -12.49 5.17 -6.84
CA ARG A 153 -12.63 4.52 -8.15
C ARG A 153 -13.18 5.46 -9.23
N GLU A 154 -14.12 6.35 -8.87
CA GLU A 154 -14.58 7.43 -9.77
C GLU A 154 -13.43 8.34 -10.21
N ASN A 155 -12.41 8.50 -9.37
CA ASN A 155 -11.19 9.27 -9.66
C ASN A 155 -10.06 8.41 -10.29
N ASN A 156 -10.43 7.28 -10.91
CA ASN A 156 -9.51 6.37 -11.57
C ASN A 156 -8.39 5.83 -10.67
N LYS A 157 -8.67 5.66 -9.37
CA LYS A 157 -7.75 5.03 -8.42
C LYS A 157 -8.13 3.57 -8.24
N LEU A 158 -7.12 2.70 -8.14
CA LEU A 158 -7.32 1.31 -7.75
C LEU A 158 -7.46 1.22 -6.24
N VAL A 159 -8.40 0.42 -5.77
CA VAL A 159 -8.64 0.25 -4.33
C VAL A 159 -8.49 -1.21 -3.93
N ILE A 160 -7.58 -1.46 -2.99
CA ILE A 160 -7.40 -2.75 -2.34
C ILE A 160 -7.97 -2.65 -0.93
N GLY A 161 -8.90 -3.54 -0.60
CA GLY A 161 -9.36 -3.74 0.77
C GLY A 161 -8.48 -4.74 1.51
N VAL A 162 -8.28 -4.54 2.79
CA VAL A 162 -7.62 -5.51 3.69
C VAL A 162 -8.43 -5.62 4.96
N GLY A 163 -8.83 -6.81 5.34
CA GLY A 163 -9.64 -7.02 6.55
C GLY A 163 -9.62 -8.44 7.05
N VAL A 164 -10.23 -8.66 8.21
CA VAL A 164 -10.41 -9.99 8.80
C VAL A 164 -11.70 -10.59 8.28
N LYS A 165 -11.65 -11.85 7.84
CA LYS A 165 -12.78 -12.51 7.13
C LYS A 165 -14.09 -12.49 7.91
N SER A 166 -14.02 -12.70 9.23
CA SER A 166 -15.21 -12.79 10.09
C SER A 166 -15.85 -11.43 10.42
N SER A 167 -15.12 -10.31 10.24
CA SER A 167 -15.58 -8.97 10.61
C SER A 167 -15.66 -8.01 9.41
N THR A 168 -15.52 -8.53 8.19
CA THR A 168 -15.55 -7.71 6.96
C THR A 168 -16.92 -7.82 6.30
N SER A 169 -17.48 -6.67 5.94
CA SER A 169 -18.74 -6.55 5.20
C SER A 169 -18.58 -6.97 3.74
N ASP A 170 -19.53 -7.76 3.24
CA ASP A 170 -19.63 -8.13 1.82
C ASP A 170 -19.76 -6.90 0.92
N LEU A 171 -20.39 -5.84 1.40
CA LEU A 171 -20.54 -4.59 0.67
C LEU A 171 -19.19 -3.92 0.42
N LEU A 172 -18.31 -3.88 1.42
CA LEU A 172 -16.97 -3.32 1.26
C LEU A 172 -16.14 -4.17 0.28
N ILE A 173 -16.19 -5.49 0.42
CA ILE A 173 -15.48 -6.42 -0.47
C ILE A 173 -15.90 -6.21 -1.92
N ALA A 174 -17.20 -6.16 -2.20
CA ALA A 174 -17.75 -6.01 -3.54
C ALA A 174 -17.38 -4.67 -4.21
N ASN A 175 -17.12 -3.62 -3.44
CA ASN A 175 -16.71 -2.32 -3.95
C ASN A 175 -15.22 -2.21 -4.28
N CYS A 176 -14.35 -3.03 -3.65
CA CYS A 176 -12.92 -3.00 -3.90
C CYS A 176 -12.56 -3.67 -5.24
N ASP A 177 -11.46 -3.24 -5.85
CA ASP A 177 -10.91 -3.90 -7.04
C ASP A 177 -10.22 -5.23 -6.66
N GLU A 178 -9.69 -5.30 -5.44
CA GLU A 178 -9.13 -6.51 -4.84
C GLU A 178 -9.37 -6.50 -3.33
N PHE A 179 -9.54 -7.67 -2.73
CA PHE A 179 -9.63 -7.78 -1.27
C PHE A 179 -8.64 -8.83 -0.75
N ILE A 180 -7.87 -8.47 0.27
CA ILE A 180 -6.88 -9.33 0.93
C ILE A 180 -7.38 -9.67 2.33
N TYR A 181 -7.59 -10.94 2.61
CA TYR A 181 -7.96 -11.40 3.95
C TYR A 181 -6.71 -11.59 4.82
N TYR A 182 -6.70 -10.95 5.98
CA TYR A 182 -5.63 -11.12 6.97
C TYR A 182 -5.46 -12.57 7.40
N ASP A 183 -6.55 -13.32 7.48
CA ASP A 183 -6.59 -14.76 7.75
C ASP A 183 -5.69 -15.56 6.81
N ASP A 184 -5.70 -15.23 5.53
CA ASP A 184 -4.88 -15.90 4.54
C ASP A 184 -3.39 -15.60 4.72
N LEU A 185 -3.06 -14.36 5.09
CA LEU A 185 -1.68 -13.95 5.38
C LEU A 185 -1.10 -14.70 6.60
N VAL A 186 -1.92 -14.86 7.66
CA VAL A 186 -1.52 -15.63 8.86
C VAL A 186 -1.28 -17.08 8.48
N ARG A 187 -2.21 -17.71 7.76
CA ARG A 187 -2.11 -19.12 7.33
C ARG A 187 -0.88 -19.38 6.46
N GLU A 188 -0.59 -18.49 5.52
CA GLU A 188 0.60 -18.59 4.66
C GLU A 188 1.91 -18.50 5.47
N ASP A 189 1.96 -17.59 6.43
CA ASP A 189 3.13 -17.43 7.30
C ASP A 189 3.37 -18.67 8.17
N GLU A 190 2.32 -19.25 8.73
CA GLU A 190 2.40 -20.50 9.49
C GLU A 190 2.90 -21.67 8.64
N GLN A 191 2.41 -21.79 7.42
CA GLN A 191 2.86 -22.82 6.48
C GLN A 191 4.35 -22.65 6.11
N ARG A 192 4.79 -21.40 5.89
CA ARG A 192 6.21 -21.10 5.62
C ARG A 192 7.09 -21.47 6.81
N ARG A 193 6.66 -21.18 8.03
CA ARG A 193 7.38 -21.54 9.27
C ARG A 193 7.42 -23.05 9.48
N GLY A 194 6.33 -23.76 9.21
CA GLY A 194 6.26 -25.21 9.28
C GLY A 194 7.23 -25.89 8.31
N ARG A 195 7.30 -25.43 7.05
CA ARG A 195 8.25 -25.95 6.04
C ARG A 195 9.72 -25.72 6.41
N ARG A 196 10.04 -24.58 7.04
CA ARG A 196 11.43 -24.28 7.48
C ARG A 196 11.85 -25.13 8.69
N ARG A 197 10.91 -25.63 9.49
CA ARG A 197 11.17 -26.47 10.68
C ARG A 197 11.20 -27.96 10.37
N ALA A 198 10.72 -28.40 9.21
CA ALA A 198 10.79 -29.81 8.81
C ALA A 198 12.26 -30.19 8.57
N PRO A 199 12.80 -31.22 9.26
CA PRO A 199 14.17 -31.64 9.05
C PRO A 199 14.33 -32.16 7.62
N ALA A 200 15.44 -31.77 6.97
CA ALA A 200 15.80 -32.28 5.66
C ALA A 200 15.84 -33.83 5.74
N LYS A 201 15.02 -34.52 4.95
CA LYS A 201 15.11 -35.96 4.82
C LYS A 201 16.53 -36.30 4.40
N GLN A 202 17.30 -36.97 5.26
CA GLN A 202 18.59 -37.57 4.89
C GLN A 202 18.36 -38.53 3.73
N PRO A 203 19.15 -38.47 2.65
CA PRO A 203 19.10 -39.49 1.62
C PRO A 203 19.41 -40.83 2.24
N SER A 204 18.50 -41.80 2.13
CA SER A 204 18.69 -43.16 2.51
C SER A 204 19.90 -43.70 1.77
N GLN A 205 20.98 -44.03 2.50
CA GLN A 205 22.10 -44.80 1.96
C GLN A 205 21.53 -46.15 1.50
N ALA A 206 21.45 -46.35 0.20
CA ALA A 206 21.22 -47.65 -0.39
C ALA A 206 22.44 -48.52 -0.09
N SER A 207 22.25 -49.46 0.81
CA SER A 207 23.24 -50.51 1.10
C SER A 207 23.48 -51.33 -0.16
N ALA A 208 24.68 -51.21 -0.75
CA ALA A 208 25.17 -52.14 -1.73
C ALA A 208 25.45 -53.48 -1.02
N LYS A 209 24.88 -54.54 -1.55
CA LYS A 209 25.34 -55.90 -1.42
C LYS A 209 25.73 -56.39 -2.79
#